data_6cc9502f623590770beaa31f796632cc
#
_entry.id   6cc9502f623590770beaa31f796632cc
#
_cell.length_a   1.000
_cell.length_b   1.000
_cell.length_c   1.000
_cell.angle_alpha   90.00
_cell.angle_beta   90.00
_cell.angle_gamma   90.00
#
_symmetry.space_group_name_H-M   'P 1'
#
loop_
_entity.id
_entity.type
_entity.pdbx_description
1 polymer ?
#
loop_
_entity_poly.entity_id
_entity_poly.type
_entity_poly.pdbx_seq_one_letter_code
_entity_poly.pdbx_strand_id
1 'polypeptide(L)'
;MKKVMGIINKKDGIMGGSYGGFMTSWIISHNPNTFKSAIVERALLNWETMVGTSDIGIGFPEMYLLDDMSKNINLYRKKSPMTYASNITTPTLIIHSQEDYRCPIEQAEQLFSNLKKRGVKTAMLRFPGESHELSRSGTPVHRKQRFDHVISWHKKHLV
;
A
#
# COMPACT_ATOMS: atom_id res chain seq x y z
N MET A 1 -13.23 -11.88 13.15
CA MET A 1 -11.76 -11.84 13.07
C MET A 1 -11.07 -11.48 14.38
N LYS A 2 -11.52 -10.48 15.15
CA LYS A 2 -10.92 -10.13 16.47
C LYS A 2 -10.93 -11.26 17.51
N LYS A 3 -11.85 -12.23 17.42
CA LYS A 3 -12.00 -13.33 18.39
C LYS A 3 -11.02 -14.50 18.19
N VAL A 4 -10.42 -14.63 17.02
CA VAL A 4 -9.56 -15.78 16.69
C VAL A 4 -8.10 -15.56 17.04
N MET A 5 -7.65 -14.30 17.17
CA MET A 5 -6.21 -14.04 17.34
C MET A 5 -5.80 -13.47 18.69
N GLY A 6 -6.66 -12.91 19.52
CA GLY A 6 -6.31 -12.38 20.86
C GLY A 6 -5.11 -11.43 20.93
N ILE A 7 -4.46 -11.18 19.79
CA ILE A 7 -3.15 -10.58 19.64
C ILE A 7 -3.25 -9.10 19.20
N ILE A 8 -4.31 -8.71 18.48
CA ILE A 8 -4.45 -7.32 18.01
C ILE A 8 -5.07 -6.48 19.11
N ASN A 9 -4.28 -5.58 19.63
CA ASN A 9 -4.70 -4.62 20.61
C ASN A 9 -4.87 -3.23 19.96
N LYS A 10 -5.58 -2.31 20.64
CA LYS A 10 -5.86 -0.96 20.11
C LYS A 10 -4.62 -0.08 19.90
N LYS A 11 -3.42 -0.58 20.22
CA LYS A 11 -2.13 0.11 20.07
C LYS A 11 -1.27 -0.46 18.92
N ASP A 12 -1.79 -1.41 18.16
CA ASP A 12 -1.00 -2.08 17.13
C ASP A 12 -0.88 -1.25 15.85
N GLY A 13 0.27 -1.42 15.18
CA GLY A 13 0.52 -0.96 13.83
C GLY A 13 0.42 -2.11 12.82
N ILE A 14 0.23 -1.75 11.57
CA ILE A 14 0.25 -2.69 10.44
C ILE A 14 1.19 -2.17 9.36
N MET A 15 1.99 -3.05 8.77
CA MET A 15 2.81 -2.70 7.61
C MET A 15 2.98 -3.87 6.65
N GLY A 16 3.23 -3.54 5.40
CA GLY A 16 3.54 -4.52 4.38
C GLY A 16 4.05 -3.89 3.10
N GLY A 17 4.80 -4.68 2.32
CA GLY A 17 5.33 -4.28 1.02
C GLY A 17 4.83 -5.18 -0.10
N SER A 18 4.65 -4.61 -1.30
CA SER A 18 4.15 -5.33 -2.47
C SER A 18 2.74 -5.89 -2.21
N TYR A 19 2.54 -7.20 -2.32
CA TYR A 19 1.29 -7.83 -1.92
C TYR A 19 0.93 -7.58 -0.44
N GLY A 20 1.93 -7.51 0.44
CA GLY A 20 1.72 -7.10 1.83
C GLY A 20 1.23 -5.66 1.97
N GLY A 21 1.65 -4.75 1.09
CA GLY A 21 1.14 -3.38 1.00
C GLY A 21 -0.31 -3.34 0.50
N PHE A 22 -0.63 -4.16 -0.50
CA PHE A 22 -2.00 -4.40 -0.93
C PHE A 22 -2.88 -4.86 0.25
N MET A 23 -2.45 -5.89 0.98
CA MET A 23 -3.20 -6.40 2.13
C MET A 23 -3.30 -5.40 3.28
N THR A 24 -2.25 -4.62 3.55
CA THR A 24 -2.29 -3.53 4.53
C THR A 24 -3.39 -2.53 4.18
N SER A 25 -3.40 -2.05 2.92
CA SER A 25 -4.41 -1.10 2.44
C SER A 25 -5.82 -1.69 2.45
N TRP A 26 -5.95 -2.94 2.06
CA TRP A 26 -7.21 -3.67 2.11
C TRP A 26 -7.76 -3.76 3.52
N ILE A 27 -6.92 -4.16 4.47
CA ILE A 27 -7.33 -4.34 5.87
C ILE A 27 -7.74 -3.01 6.50
N ILE A 28 -6.94 -1.94 6.34
CA ILE A 28 -7.28 -0.64 6.95
C ILE A 28 -8.47 0.05 6.29
N SER A 29 -8.79 -0.26 5.03
CA SER A 29 -9.98 0.25 4.35
C SER A 29 -11.26 -0.50 4.70
N HIS A 30 -11.17 -1.78 5.06
CA HIS A 30 -12.33 -2.60 5.45
C HIS A 30 -12.53 -2.66 6.97
N ASN A 31 -11.50 -2.36 7.75
CA ASN A 31 -11.54 -2.37 9.20
C ASN A 31 -10.97 -1.06 9.78
N PRO A 32 -11.64 0.09 9.53
CA PRO A 32 -11.19 1.38 10.04
C PRO A 32 -11.10 1.35 11.57
N ASN A 33 -10.18 2.11 12.13
CA ASN A 33 -9.92 2.22 13.58
C ASN A 33 -9.36 0.94 14.26
N THR A 34 -9.00 -0.10 13.51
CA THR A 34 -8.38 -1.29 14.09
C THR A 34 -6.93 -1.05 14.46
N PHE A 35 -6.19 -0.33 13.61
CA PHE A 35 -4.77 -0.01 13.80
C PHE A 35 -4.57 1.47 14.06
N LYS A 36 -3.55 1.81 14.87
CA LYS A 36 -3.15 3.18 15.17
C LYS A 36 -2.15 3.76 14.18
N SER A 37 -1.47 2.89 13.45
CA SER A 37 -0.43 3.26 12.49
C SER A 37 -0.40 2.26 11.34
N ALA A 38 -0.28 2.74 10.12
CA ALA A 38 -0.11 1.90 8.94
C ALA A 38 1.10 2.35 8.11
N ILE A 39 1.78 1.39 7.49
CA ILE A 39 2.80 1.65 6.48
C ILE A 39 2.49 0.80 5.25
N VAL A 40 2.25 1.48 4.14
CA VAL A 40 1.96 0.90 2.82
C VAL A 40 3.18 1.11 1.95
N GLU A 41 3.89 0.03 1.62
CA GLU A 41 5.13 0.12 0.88
C GLU A 41 5.00 -0.60 -0.47
N ARG A 42 5.45 0.07 -1.57
CA ARG A 42 5.50 -0.50 -2.93
C ARG A 42 4.29 -1.40 -3.25
N ALA A 43 3.11 -0.87 -3.01
CA ALA A 43 1.88 -1.64 -3.03
C ALA A 43 1.18 -1.59 -4.38
N LEU A 44 0.54 -2.69 -4.75
CA LEU A 44 -0.53 -2.71 -5.74
C LEU A 44 -1.81 -2.22 -5.05
N LEU A 45 -2.45 -1.20 -5.58
CA LEU A 45 -3.63 -0.57 -4.96
C LEU A 45 -4.83 -0.47 -5.90
N ASN A 46 -4.57 -0.42 -7.20
CA ASN A 46 -5.58 -0.28 -8.24
C ASN A 46 -5.27 -1.25 -9.39
N TRP A 47 -6.02 -2.34 -9.46
CA TRP A 47 -5.86 -3.35 -10.50
C TRP A 47 -6.12 -2.80 -11.90
N GLU A 48 -7.05 -1.86 -12.03
CA GLU A 48 -7.43 -1.29 -13.33
C GLU A 48 -6.27 -0.53 -13.98
N THR A 49 -5.58 0.33 -13.21
CA THR A 49 -4.44 1.07 -13.75
C THR A 49 -3.18 0.21 -13.87
N MET A 50 -3.02 -0.78 -13.01
CA MET A 50 -1.89 -1.71 -13.07
C MET A 50 -1.80 -2.48 -14.39
N VAL A 51 -2.92 -2.82 -15.02
CA VAL A 51 -2.94 -3.52 -16.31
C VAL A 51 -2.14 -2.77 -17.37
N GLY A 52 -2.23 -1.44 -17.41
CA GLY A 52 -1.58 -0.61 -18.43
C GLY A 52 -0.22 -0.04 -18.03
N THR A 53 0.20 -0.14 -16.76
CA THR A 53 1.37 0.59 -16.24
C THR A 53 2.46 -0.33 -15.67
N SER A 54 2.13 -1.57 -15.28
CA SER A 54 3.08 -2.51 -14.70
C SER A 54 3.85 -3.31 -15.75
N ASP A 55 5.09 -3.68 -15.44
CA ASP A 55 5.92 -4.61 -16.25
C ASP A 55 5.32 -6.03 -16.32
N ILE A 56 4.39 -6.36 -15.41
CA ILE A 56 3.61 -7.61 -15.40
C ILE A 56 2.12 -7.36 -15.64
N GLY A 57 1.75 -6.17 -16.09
CA GLY A 57 0.35 -5.76 -16.26
C GLY A 57 -0.44 -6.60 -17.25
N ILE A 58 0.27 -7.16 -18.27
CA ILE A 58 -0.31 -8.10 -19.20
C ILE A 58 -0.23 -9.51 -18.60
N GLY A 59 -1.36 -10.14 -18.34
CA GLY A 59 -1.44 -11.52 -17.86
C GLY A 59 -1.43 -11.72 -16.36
N PHE A 60 -0.63 -11.00 -15.55
CA PHE A 60 -0.63 -11.20 -14.10
C PHE A 60 -1.99 -10.88 -13.45
N PRO A 61 -2.66 -9.75 -13.76
CA PRO A 61 -3.99 -9.48 -13.24
C PRO A 61 -5.01 -10.53 -13.63
N GLU A 62 -5.02 -10.97 -14.90
CA GLU A 62 -5.93 -12.02 -15.38
C GLU A 62 -5.68 -13.35 -14.68
N MET A 63 -4.41 -13.76 -14.55
CA MET A 63 -4.04 -14.98 -13.83
C MET A 63 -4.45 -14.90 -12.34
N TYR A 64 -4.32 -13.72 -11.73
CA TYR A 64 -4.58 -13.55 -10.31
C TYR A 64 -6.07 -13.42 -9.99
N LEU A 65 -6.81 -12.70 -10.83
CA LEU A 65 -8.25 -12.47 -10.66
C LEU A 65 -9.11 -13.52 -11.38
N LEU A 66 -8.49 -14.38 -12.20
CA LEU A 66 -9.14 -15.43 -13.00
C LEU A 66 -10.19 -14.89 -13.99
N ASP A 67 -10.00 -13.66 -14.44
CA ASP A 67 -10.92 -13.02 -15.39
C ASP A 67 -10.20 -11.90 -16.16
N ASP A 68 -10.69 -11.59 -17.34
CA ASP A 68 -10.19 -10.54 -18.23
C ASP A 68 -10.86 -9.18 -17.87
N MET A 69 -10.04 -8.14 -17.73
CA MET A 69 -10.52 -6.81 -17.41
C MET A 69 -11.54 -6.28 -18.41
N SER A 70 -11.33 -6.55 -19.72
CA SER A 70 -12.25 -6.11 -20.77
C SER A 70 -13.65 -6.72 -20.64
N LYS A 71 -13.75 -7.89 -20.02
CA LYS A 71 -15.01 -8.60 -19.79
C LYS A 71 -15.64 -8.26 -18.43
N ASN A 72 -14.81 -7.96 -17.41
CA ASN A 72 -15.28 -7.78 -16.04
C ASN A 72 -14.52 -6.72 -15.26
N ILE A 73 -14.56 -5.49 -15.73
CA ILE A 73 -13.91 -4.34 -15.05
C ILE A 73 -14.39 -4.16 -13.59
N ASN A 74 -15.63 -4.54 -13.31
CA ASN A 74 -16.18 -4.42 -11.96
C ASN A 74 -15.49 -5.35 -10.96
N LEU A 75 -15.00 -6.52 -11.38
CA LEU A 75 -14.20 -7.40 -10.56
C LEU A 75 -12.88 -6.71 -10.17
N TYR A 76 -12.19 -6.11 -11.13
CA TYR A 76 -10.93 -5.38 -10.93
C TYR A 76 -11.11 -4.24 -9.92
N ARG A 77 -12.16 -3.42 -10.10
CA ARG A 77 -12.51 -2.36 -9.15
C ARG A 77 -12.83 -2.90 -7.77
N LYS A 78 -13.68 -3.91 -7.67
CA LYS A 78 -14.06 -4.54 -6.39
C LYS A 78 -12.87 -5.13 -5.64
N LYS A 79 -11.84 -5.59 -6.35
CA LYS A 79 -10.63 -6.15 -5.75
C LYS A 79 -9.52 -5.13 -5.51
N SER A 80 -9.71 -3.88 -5.91
CA SER A 80 -8.75 -2.79 -5.71
C SER A 80 -8.93 -2.12 -4.35
N PRO A 81 -7.90 -2.05 -3.49
CA PRO A 81 -7.95 -1.27 -2.25
C PRO A 81 -8.33 0.19 -2.47
N MET A 82 -7.96 0.79 -3.62
CA MET A 82 -8.31 2.17 -3.97
C MET A 82 -9.81 2.43 -4.00
N THR A 83 -10.62 1.45 -4.37
CA THR A 83 -12.09 1.56 -4.35
C THR A 83 -12.62 1.88 -2.95
N TYR A 84 -11.93 1.42 -1.93
CA TYR A 84 -12.32 1.58 -0.52
C TYR A 84 -11.44 2.59 0.24
N ALA A 85 -10.56 3.30 -0.45
CA ALA A 85 -9.62 4.25 0.18
C ALA A 85 -10.34 5.33 0.99
N SER A 86 -11.58 5.69 0.61
CA SER A 86 -12.42 6.63 1.36
C SER A 86 -12.73 6.20 2.80
N ASN A 87 -12.61 4.93 3.13
CA ASN A 87 -12.87 4.41 4.47
C ASN A 87 -11.62 4.47 5.38
N ILE A 88 -10.44 4.71 4.82
CA ILE A 88 -9.19 4.74 5.60
C ILE A 88 -9.17 5.95 6.51
N THR A 89 -9.04 5.71 7.82
CA THR A 89 -8.87 6.72 8.86
C THR A 89 -7.52 6.59 9.58
N THR A 90 -6.86 5.44 9.43
CA THR A 90 -5.58 5.14 10.07
C THR A 90 -4.48 6.07 9.55
N PRO A 91 -3.68 6.70 10.43
CA PRO A 91 -2.46 7.40 10.03
C PRO A 91 -1.58 6.49 9.17
N THR A 92 -1.29 6.90 7.93
CA THR A 92 -0.66 6.03 6.92
C THR A 92 0.59 6.67 6.33
N LEU A 93 1.74 6.02 6.50
CA LEU A 93 2.95 6.31 5.73
C LEU A 93 2.94 5.48 4.45
N ILE A 94 3.20 6.13 3.34
CA ILE A 94 3.35 5.48 2.03
C ILE A 94 4.82 5.55 1.64
N ILE A 95 5.42 4.41 1.28
CA ILE A 95 6.81 4.32 0.85
C ILE A 95 6.86 3.72 -0.55
N HIS A 96 7.50 4.43 -1.50
CA HIS A 96 7.57 3.96 -2.87
C HIS A 96 8.84 4.41 -3.58
N SER A 97 9.37 3.56 -4.44
CA SER A 97 10.50 3.85 -5.31
C SER A 97 10.04 4.46 -6.63
N GLN A 98 10.78 5.40 -7.19
CA GLN A 98 10.36 6.08 -8.42
C GLN A 98 10.46 5.19 -9.66
N GLU A 99 11.41 4.24 -9.66
CA GLU A 99 11.65 3.30 -10.76
C GLU A 99 11.05 1.93 -10.46
N ASP A 100 9.97 1.90 -9.69
CA ASP A 100 9.21 0.69 -9.46
C ASP A 100 8.26 0.44 -10.62
N TYR A 101 8.68 -0.39 -11.56
CA TYR A 101 7.86 -0.79 -12.70
C TYR A 101 6.97 -2.01 -12.41
N ARG A 102 7.18 -2.69 -11.28
CA ARG A 102 6.36 -3.82 -10.84
C ARG A 102 5.03 -3.39 -10.24
N CYS A 103 5.09 -2.49 -9.26
CA CYS A 103 3.96 -1.73 -8.76
C CYS A 103 4.25 -0.25 -9.04
N PRO A 104 3.81 0.30 -10.16
CA PRO A 104 4.19 1.65 -10.57
C PRO A 104 3.84 2.70 -9.52
N ILE A 105 4.66 3.74 -9.43
CA ILE A 105 4.56 4.77 -8.39
C ILE A 105 3.20 5.48 -8.36
N GLU A 106 2.49 5.52 -9.49
CA GLU A 106 1.15 6.09 -9.58
C GLU A 106 0.15 5.41 -8.61
N GLN A 107 0.37 4.14 -8.29
CA GLN A 107 -0.43 3.41 -7.29
C GLN A 107 -0.36 4.11 -5.92
N ALA A 108 0.84 4.47 -5.50
CA ALA A 108 1.09 5.20 -4.25
C ALA A 108 0.57 6.64 -4.30
N GLU A 109 0.73 7.32 -5.44
CA GLU A 109 0.26 8.69 -5.65
C GLU A 109 -1.26 8.79 -5.57
N GLN A 110 -2.00 7.83 -6.11
CA GLN A 110 -3.45 7.76 -5.98
C GLN A 110 -3.88 7.68 -4.51
N LEU A 111 -3.28 6.78 -3.74
CA LEU A 111 -3.60 6.63 -2.32
C LEU A 111 -3.23 7.87 -1.53
N PHE A 112 -2.02 8.41 -1.73
CA PHE A 112 -1.56 9.62 -1.06
C PHE A 112 -2.50 10.81 -1.30
N SER A 113 -2.85 11.05 -2.55
CA SER A 113 -3.75 12.16 -2.95
C SER A 113 -5.13 12.01 -2.30
N ASN A 114 -5.68 10.80 -2.29
CA ASN A 114 -6.97 10.53 -1.65
C ASN A 114 -6.93 10.82 -0.14
N LEU A 115 -5.92 10.28 0.57
CA LEU A 115 -5.78 10.47 2.01
C LEU A 115 -5.54 11.94 2.38
N LYS A 116 -4.69 12.64 1.62
CA LYS A 116 -4.42 14.08 1.82
C LYS A 116 -5.66 14.94 1.64
N LYS A 117 -6.40 14.72 0.57
CA LYS A 117 -7.65 15.46 0.29
C LYS A 117 -8.66 15.32 1.44
N ARG A 118 -8.67 14.19 2.11
CA ARG A 118 -9.59 13.89 3.21
C ARG A 118 -9.06 14.29 4.59
N GLY A 119 -7.87 14.87 4.67
CA GLY A 119 -7.26 15.28 5.94
C GLY A 119 -6.76 14.11 6.82
N VAL A 120 -6.62 12.90 6.26
CA VAL A 120 -6.02 11.78 6.99
C VAL A 120 -4.54 12.07 7.21
N LYS A 121 -4.04 11.81 8.42
CA LYS A 121 -2.60 11.95 8.72
C LYS A 121 -1.81 11.02 7.81
N THR A 122 -1.13 11.58 6.81
CA THR A 122 -0.36 10.81 5.84
C THR A 122 0.91 11.53 5.42
N ALA A 123 1.92 10.75 5.08
CA ALA A 123 3.14 11.19 4.41
C ALA A 123 3.50 10.19 3.31
N MET A 124 4.23 10.65 2.30
CA MET A 124 4.77 9.81 1.25
C MET A 124 6.27 10.01 1.13
N LEU A 125 7.01 8.91 1.20
CA LEU A 125 8.44 8.86 0.93
C LEU A 125 8.65 8.31 -0.48
N ARG A 126 9.37 9.07 -1.29
CA ARG A 126 9.77 8.69 -2.66
C ARG A 126 11.26 8.48 -2.68
N PHE A 127 11.70 7.35 -3.19
CA PHE A 127 13.12 7.02 -3.34
C PHE A 127 13.50 7.05 -4.83
N PRO A 128 14.19 8.12 -5.29
CA PRO A 128 14.66 8.21 -6.67
C PRO A 128 15.75 7.18 -6.94
N GLY A 129 15.80 6.66 -8.17
CA GLY A 129 16.79 5.68 -8.60
C GLY A 129 16.63 4.28 -7.99
N GLU A 130 15.56 4.04 -7.25
CA GLU A 130 15.28 2.74 -6.64
C GLU A 130 14.11 2.03 -7.32
N SER A 131 14.22 0.70 -7.38
CA SER A 131 13.22 -0.19 -7.96
C SER A 131 12.28 -0.79 -6.91
N HIS A 132 11.45 -1.73 -7.35
CA HIS A 132 10.60 -2.54 -6.46
C HIS A 132 11.37 -3.22 -5.32
N GLU A 133 12.65 -3.48 -5.52
CA GLU A 133 13.50 -4.22 -4.59
C GLU A 133 14.22 -3.34 -3.54
N LEU A 134 13.90 -2.04 -3.42
CA LEU A 134 14.54 -1.12 -2.47
C LEU A 134 14.82 -1.75 -1.09
N SER A 135 13.82 -2.38 -0.47
CA SER A 135 13.95 -2.94 0.88
C SER A 135 14.91 -4.14 0.97
N ARG A 136 15.21 -4.79 -0.16
CA ARG A 136 16.06 -5.99 -0.26
C ARG A 136 17.45 -5.66 -0.79
N SER A 137 17.51 -4.99 -1.95
CA SER A 137 18.74 -4.77 -2.72
C SER A 137 18.99 -3.30 -3.09
N GLY A 138 18.16 -2.36 -2.62
CA GLY A 138 18.41 -0.93 -2.81
C GLY A 138 19.71 -0.45 -2.16
N THR A 139 20.09 0.79 -2.48
CA THR A 139 21.32 1.39 -1.94
C THR A 139 21.33 1.37 -0.40
N PRO A 140 22.47 1.13 0.25
CA PRO A 140 22.55 1.07 1.71
C PRO A 140 21.99 2.33 2.40
N VAL A 141 22.22 3.51 1.79
CA VAL A 141 21.73 4.79 2.31
C VAL A 141 20.21 4.83 2.30
N HIS A 142 19.56 4.50 1.18
CA HIS A 142 18.11 4.51 1.06
C HIS A 142 17.45 3.43 1.93
N ARG A 143 18.07 2.25 2.03
CA ARG A 143 17.60 1.19 2.93
C ARG A 143 17.61 1.64 4.39
N LYS A 144 18.68 2.33 4.82
CA LYS A 144 18.76 2.90 6.17
C LYS A 144 17.72 3.98 6.38
N GLN A 145 17.61 4.96 5.48
CA GLN A 145 16.61 6.04 5.55
C GLN A 145 15.18 5.48 5.63
N ARG A 146 14.87 4.49 4.77
CA ARG A 146 13.59 3.79 4.83
C ARG A 146 13.32 3.24 6.22
N PHE A 147 14.29 2.57 6.83
CA PHE A 147 14.16 1.98 8.17
C PHE A 147 13.92 3.04 9.25
N ASP A 148 14.67 4.12 9.22
CA ASP A 148 14.55 5.24 10.16
C ASP A 148 13.12 5.84 10.10
N HIS A 149 12.59 6.03 8.90
CA HIS A 149 11.23 6.54 8.72
C HIS A 149 10.15 5.56 9.17
N VAL A 150 10.32 4.26 8.92
CA VAL A 150 9.41 3.21 9.41
C VAL A 150 9.31 3.25 10.94
N ILE A 151 10.46 3.25 11.61
CA ILE A 151 10.52 3.29 13.08
C ILE A 151 9.92 4.60 13.61
N SER A 152 10.31 5.73 13.04
CA SER A 152 9.84 7.05 13.45
C SER A 152 8.31 7.18 13.30
N TRP A 153 7.76 6.70 12.19
CA TRP A 153 6.32 6.74 11.95
C TRP A 153 5.54 5.92 12.97
N HIS A 154 5.94 4.70 13.20
CA HIS A 154 5.30 3.83 14.19
C HIS A 154 5.44 4.41 15.60
N LYS A 155 6.62 4.86 16.01
CA LYS A 155 6.81 5.50 17.31
C LYS A 155 5.88 6.70 17.53
N LYS A 156 5.66 7.51 16.51
CA LYS A 156 4.80 8.70 16.58
C LYS A 156 3.32 8.36 16.76
N HIS A 157 2.87 7.23 16.25
CA HIS A 157 1.44 6.92 16.14
C HIS A 157 0.97 5.75 17.02
N LEU A 158 1.89 5.00 17.64
CA LEU A 158 1.57 3.85 18.52
C LEU A 158 1.53 4.22 20.02
N VAL A 159 1.66 5.49 20.35
CA VAL A 159 1.55 6.01 21.72
C VAL A 159 0.10 6.24 22.13
#